data_326a283bab0e7da828c8c67b7aee179d
#
_entry.id   326a283bab0e7da828c8c67b7aee179d
#
_cell.length_a   1.000
_cell.length_b   1.000
_cell.length_c   1.000
_cell.angle_alpha   90.00
_cell.angle_beta   90.00
_cell.angle_gamma   90.00
#
_symmetry.space_group_name_H-M   'P 1'
#
loop_
_entity.id
_entity.type
_entity.pdbx_description
1 polymer ?
#
loop_
_entity_poly.entity_id
_entity_poly.type
_entity_poly.pdbx_seq_one_letter_code
_entity_poly.pdbx_strand_id
1 'polypeptide(L)'
;MTRLLAAVAFVMLVCASAVNALQKPAVNPHAALLLDFKERVDKYVELRKKADDSAPPLKKTPEPAEIRAAQDALGERVGAARVGAKHGEIFTPEITAYFRRLLRPELKEAGTKNLIKDDNPGEFPFKVNQKYPEKEPLSTVPPNVLASLPKLPKDIEYRFVGKHLILRDVRANLIIDYIANAIS
;
A
#
# COMPACT_ATOMS: atom_id res chain seq x y z
N MET A 1 -32.33 61.86 -63.87
CA MET A 1 -32.46 60.44 -63.98
C MET A 1 -31.31 59.76 -63.21
N THR A 2 -31.50 59.45 -61.98
CA THR A 2 -30.43 59.03 -61.11
C THR A 2 -30.89 57.71 -60.45
N ARG A 3 -30.23 56.61 -60.75
CA ARG A 3 -30.56 55.29 -60.19
C ARG A 3 -29.76 55.06 -58.90
N LEU A 4 -30.47 54.96 -57.79
CA LEU A 4 -29.92 54.52 -56.51
C LEU A 4 -29.69 53.02 -56.58
N LEU A 5 -28.44 52.63 -56.33
CA LEU A 5 -28.06 51.23 -56.04
C LEU A 5 -27.90 51.08 -54.54
N ALA A 6 -28.83 50.34 -53.93
CA ALA A 6 -28.72 49.95 -52.51
C ALA A 6 -27.85 48.74 -52.37
N ALA A 7 -26.72 48.89 -51.66
CA ALA A 7 -25.87 47.77 -51.30
C ALA A 7 -26.35 47.17 -49.97
N VAL A 8 -26.85 45.94 -50.02
CA VAL A 8 -27.19 45.15 -48.85
C VAL A 8 -25.94 44.48 -48.31
N ALA A 9 -25.41 44.99 -47.22
CA ALA A 9 -24.32 44.34 -46.51
C ALA A 9 -24.87 43.19 -45.65
N PHE A 10 -24.53 41.98 -46.07
CA PHE A 10 -24.86 40.73 -45.31
C PHE A 10 -23.81 40.52 -44.23
N VAL A 11 -24.11 40.87 -43.01
CA VAL A 11 -23.25 40.61 -41.86
C VAL A 11 -23.44 39.15 -41.44
N MET A 12 -22.49 38.26 -41.80
CA MET A 12 -22.37 36.91 -41.26
C MET A 12 -21.86 36.97 -39.82
N LEU A 13 -22.76 36.79 -38.87
CA LEU A 13 -22.44 36.60 -37.46
C LEU A 13 -21.98 35.16 -37.26
N VAL A 14 -20.63 34.95 -37.27
CA VAL A 14 -20.02 33.66 -36.93
C VAL A 14 -20.15 33.48 -35.43
N CYS A 15 -21.12 32.70 -34.96
CA CYS A 15 -21.19 32.19 -33.60
C CYS A 15 -20.04 31.19 -33.40
N ALA A 16 -18.91 31.66 -32.89
CA ALA A 16 -17.87 30.76 -32.36
C ALA A 16 -18.38 30.10 -31.09
N SER A 17 -18.93 28.90 -31.23
CA SER A 17 -19.25 28.03 -30.11
C SER A 17 -17.94 27.64 -29.42
N ALA A 18 -17.61 28.35 -28.32
CA ALA A 18 -16.55 27.92 -27.43
C ALA A 18 -16.96 26.60 -26.78
N VAL A 19 -16.46 25.49 -27.34
CA VAL A 19 -16.52 24.18 -26.70
C VAL A 19 -15.58 24.25 -25.49
N ASN A 20 -16.13 24.61 -24.34
CA ASN A 20 -15.47 24.38 -23.07
C ASN A 20 -15.33 22.87 -22.91
N ALA A 21 -14.24 22.30 -23.40
CA ALA A 21 -13.82 20.98 -23.01
C ALA A 21 -13.63 21.01 -21.49
N LEU A 22 -14.55 20.40 -20.75
CA LEU A 22 -14.40 20.10 -19.34
C LEU A 22 -13.12 19.26 -19.22
N GLN A 23 -11.99 19.91 -19.03
CA GLN A 23 -10.76 19.24 -18.62
C GLN A 23 -11.08 18.61 -17.27
N LYS A 24 -11.20 17.27 -17.23
CA LYS A 24 -11.18 16.54 -15.96
C LYS A 24 -9.98 17.06 -15.18
N PRO A 25 -10.17 17.47 -13.91
CA PRO A 25 -9.05 17.93 -13.09
C PRO A 25 -7.97 16.86 -13.13
N ALA A 26 -6.75 17.26 -13.46
CA ALA A 26 -5.61 16.34 -13.52
C ALA A 26 -5.46 15.71 -12.14
N VAL A 27 -5.79 14.43 -12.02
CA VAL A 27 -5.64 13.69 -10.78
C VAL A 27 -4.17 13.70 -10.43
N ASN A 28 -3.82 14.16 -9.22
CA ASN A 28 -2.45 14.12 -8.74
C ASN A 28 -1.96 12.65 -8.81
N PRO A 29 -0.93 12.33 -9.61
CA PRO A 29 -0.48 10.95 -9.79
C PRO A 29 -0.11 10.26 -8.47
N HIS A 30 0.40 11.03 -7.50
CA HIS A 30 0.71 10.52 -6.17
C HIS A 30 -0.54 10.16 -5.37
N ALA A 31 -1.61 10.96 -5.48
CA ALA A 31 -2.87 10.65 -4.82
C ALA A 31 -3.51 9.38 -5.41
N ALA A 32 -3.41 9.19 -6.72
CA ALA A 32 -3.90 7.96 -7.37
C ALA A 32 -3.13 6.72 -6.91
N LEU A 33 -1.80 6.80 -6.79
CA LEU A 33 -0.98 5.69 -6.28
C LEU A 33 -1.28 5.36 -4.81
N LEU A 34 -1.50 6.38 -3.98
CA LEU A 34 -1.90 6.19 -2.58
C LEU A 34 -3.27 5.53 -2.46
N LEU A 35 -4.21 5.93 -3.30
CA LEU A 35 -5.53 5.32 -3.35
C LEU A 35 -5.44 3.86 -3.79
N ASP A 36 -4.72 3.55 -4.86
CA ASP A 36 -4.52 2.16 -5.34
C ASP A 36 -3.86 1.30 -4.24
N PHE A 37 -2.81 1.81 -3.57
CA PHE A 37 -2.20 1.10 -2.44
C PHE A 37 -3.22 0.81 -1.33
N LYS A 38 -3.99 1.85 -0.94
CA LYS A 38 -5.01 1.70 0.09
C LYS A 38 -6.06 0.65 -0.29
N GLU A 39 -6.60 0.72 -1.50
CA GLU A 39 -7.60 -0.24 -2.00
C GLU A 39 -7.09 -1.69 -1.99
N ARG A 40 -5.81 -1.92 -2.33
CA ARG A 40 -5.18 -3.24 -2.29
C ARG A 40 -5.05 -3.76 -0.86
N VAL A 41 -4.64 -2.90 0.07
CA VAL A 41 -4.58 -3.25 1.49
C VAL A 41 -5.97 -3.51 2.06
N ASP A 42 -6.96 -2.68 1.73
CA ASP A 42 -8.34 -2.86 2.17
C ASP A 42 -8.94 -4.19 1.64
N LYS A 43 -8.71 -4.54 0.37
CA LYS A 43 -9.10 -5.85 -0.21
C LYS A 43 -8.49 -7.02 0.56
N TYR A 44 -7.22 -6.91 0.95
CA TYR A 44 -6.59 -7.91 1.80
C TYR A 44 -7.28 -8.01 3.16
N VAL A 45 -7.55 -6.88 3.82
CA VAL A 45 -8.22 -6.85 5.14
C VAL A 45 -9.62 -7.46 5.07
N GLU A 46 -10.38 -7.18 4.01
CA GLU A 46 -11.69 -7.81 3.79
C GLU A 46 -11.59 -9.34 3.60
N LEU A 47 -10.61 -9.81 2.82
CA LEU A 47 -10.35 -11.23 2.67
C LEU A 47 -10.00 -11.87 4.03
N ARG A 48 -9.09 -11.26 4.80
CA ARG A 48 -8.75 -11.72 6.15
C ARG A 48 -9.97 -11.78 7.05
N LYS A 49 -10.81 -10.75 7.03
CA LYS A 49 -12.06 -10.72 7.81
C LYS A 49 -12.97 -11.90 7.46
N LYS A 50 -13.19 -12.17 6.17
CA LYS A 50 -13.99 -13.32 5.73
C LYS A 50 -13.38 -14.66 6.20
N ALA A 51 -12.04 -14.78 6.18
CA ALA A 51 -11.35 -15.95 6.69
C ALA A 51 -11.48 -16.10 8.22
N ASP A 52 -11.48 -15.00 8.95
CA ASP A 52 -11.67 -14.95 10.40
C ASP A 52 -13.12 -15.30 10.77
N ASP A 53 -14.10 -14.70 10.10
CA ASP A 53 -15.53 -14.92 10.33
C ASP A 53 -15.95 -16.38 10.02
N SER A 54 -15.18 -17.10 9.20
CA SER A 54 -15.41 -18.52 8.89
C SER A 54 -14.99 -19.48 10.01
N ALA A 55 -14.34 -18.98 11.08
CA ALA A 55 -13.89 -19.75 12.22
C ALA A 55 -14.72 -19.47 13.46
N PRO A 56 -14.76 -20.41 14.41
CA PRO A 56 -15.26 -20.12 15.74
C PRO A 56 -14.50 -18.93 16.35
N PRO A 57 -15.19 -17.96 16.98
CA PRO A 57 -14.52 -16.82 17.58
C PRO A 57 -13.55 -17.28 18.68
N LEU A 58 -12.34 -16.72 18.64
CA LEU A 58 -11.38 -16.94 19.71
C LEU A 58 -11.96 -16.40 21.02
N LYS A 59 -12.09 -17.28 22.01
CA LYS A 59 -12.44 -16.87 23.38
C LYS A 59 -11.32 -15.96 23.91
N LYS A 60 -11.68 -14.94 24.69
CA LYS A 60 -10.67 -14.14 25.40
C LYS A 60 -9.89 -15.06 26.33
N THR A 61 -8.61 -15.21 26.06
CA THR A 61 -7.72 -16.06 26.82
C THR A 61 -6.42 -15.32 27.13
N PRO A 62 -5.85 -15.44 28.33
CA PRO A 62 -4.52 -14.96 28.63
C PRO A 62 -3.41 -15.93 28.18
N GLU A 63 -3.79 -17.15 27.70
CA GLU A 63 -2.85 -18.21 27.40
C GLU A 63 -2.12 -17.96 26.07
N PRO A 64 -0.79 -17.72 26.07
CA PRO A 64 -0.03 -17.44 24.87
C PRO A 64 -0.10 -18.54 23.81
N ALA A 65 -0.24 -19.80 24.22
CA ALA A 65 -0.35 -20.93 23.32
C ALA A 65 -1.65 -20.92 22.51
N GLU A 66 -2.78 -20.56 23.15
CA GLU A 66 -4.07 -20.44 22.47
C GLU A 66 -4.08 -19.26 21.48
N ILE A 67 -3.44 -18.15 21.88
CA ILE A 67 -3.30 -16.98 21.00
C ILE A 67 -2.51 -17.36 19.74
N ARG A 68 -1.38 -18.06 19.91
CA ARG A 68 -0.57 -18.54 18.77
C ARG A 68 -1.34 -19.52 17.89
N ALA A 69 -2.02 -20.48 18.48
CA ALA A 69 -2.83 -21.45 17.73
C ALA A 69 -3.90 -20.76 16.89
N ALA A 70 -4.54 -19.72 17.43
CA ALA A 70 -5.53 -18.94 16.70
C ALA A 70 -4.91 -18.11 15.57
N GLN A 71 -3.73 -17.50 15.79
CA GLN A 71 -2.97 -16.82 14.75
C GLN A 71 -2.61 -17.77 13.60
N ASP A 72 -2.12 -18.97 13.94
CA ASP A 72 -1.74 -19.97 12.96
C ASP A 72 -2.93 -20.45 12.15
N ALA A 73 -4.03 -20.77 12.81
CA ALA A 73 -5.26 -21.18 12.15
C ALA A 73 -5.83 -20.07 11.23
N LEU A 74 -5.74 -18.79 11.63
CA LEU A 74 -6.12 -17.68 10.77
C LEU A 74 -5.14 -17.56 9.60
N GLY A 75 -3.83 -17.66 9.85
CA GLY A 75 -2.80 -17.62 8.82
C GLY A 75 -2.99 -18.69 7.74
N GLU A 76 -3.32 -19.93 8.15
CA GLU A 76 -3.62 -21.02 7.21
C GLU A 76 -4.85 -20.71 6.35
N ARG A 77 -5.94 -20.22 6.94
CA ARG A 77 -7.15 -19.85 6.19
C ARG A 77 -6.91 -18.71 5.23
N VAL A 78 -6.19 -17.66 5.66
CA VAL A 78 -5.81 -16.55 4.79
C VAL A 78 -4.91 -17.04 3.66
N GLY A 79 -3.91 -17.88 3.96
CA GLY A 79 -3.03 -18.49 2.97
C GLY A 79 -3.81 -19.32 1.94
N ALA A 80 -4.78 -20.12 2.38
CA ALA A 80 -5.65 -20.90 1.51
C ALA A 80 -6.54 -20.00 0.61
N ALA A 81 -7.09 -18.91 1.16
CA ALA A 81 -7.89 -17.95 0.40
C ALA A 81 -7.03 -17.12 -0.60
N ARG A 82 -5.72 -17.10 -0.41
CA ARG A 82 -4.74 -16.40 -1.25
C ARG A 82 -3.81 -17.36 -1.99
N VAL A 83 -4.28 -18.54 -2.32
CA VAL A 83 -3.50 -19.47 -3.15
C VAL A 83 -3.15 -18.78 -4.48
N GLY A 84 -1.85 -18.72 -4.78
CA GLY A 84 -1.36 -18.04 -5.97
C GLY A 84 -1.03 -16.56 -5.80
N ALA A 85 -1.19 -15.98 -4.59
CA ALA A 85 -0.72 -14.63 -4.30
C ALA A 85 0.78 -14.49 -4.57
N LYS A 86 1.15 -13.40 -5.25
CA LYS A 86 2.52 -13.15 -5.71
C LYS A 86 3.07 -11.86 -5.09
N HIS A 87 4.38 -11.81 -5.00
CA HIS A 87 5.09 -10.57 -4.72
C HIS A 87 4.68 -9.47 -5.70
N GLY A 88 4.39 -8.27 -5.17
CA GLY A 88 3.98 -7.12 -5.96
C GLY A 88 2.46 -6.99 -6.18
N GLU A 89 1.64 -7.81 -5.53
CA GLU A 89 0.18 -7.64 -5.58
C GLU A 89 -0.29 -6.36 -4.89
N ILE A 90 0.35 -6.01 -3.77
CA ILE A 90 0.08 -4.76 -3.03
C ILE A 90 1.10 -3.71 -3.42
N PHE A 91 2.38 -4.05 -3.35
CA PHE A 91 3.48 -3.20 -3.77
C PHE A 91 3.77 -3.38 -5.27
N THR A 92 2.86 -2.91 -6.13
CA THR A 92 3.13 -2.88 -7.59
C THR A 92 4.43 -2.14 -7.90
N PRO A 93 5.01 -2.29 -9.10
CA PRO A 93 6.22 -1.55 -9.46
C PRO A 93 6.10 -0.04 -9.25
N GLU A 94 4.94 0.55 -9.57
CA GLU A 94 4.67 1.99 -9.43
C GLU A 94 4.57 2.39 -7.95
N ILE A 95 3.83 1.62 -7.13
CA ILE A 95 3.72 1.83 -5.70
C ILE A 95 5.10 1.66 -5.05
N THR A 96 5.84 0.63 -5.43
CA THR A 96 7.22 0.40 -4.95
C THR A 96 8.13 1.59 -5.26
N ALA A 97 8.09 2.12 -6.48
CA ALA A 97 8.86 3.29 -6.86
C ALA A 97 8.46 4.54 -6.06
N TYR A 98 7.17 4.68 -5.76
CA TYR A 98 6.66 5.76 -4.91
C TYR A 98 7.15 5.63 -3.47
N PHE A 99 7.04 4.45 -2.87
CA PHE A 99 7.52 4.19 -1.51
C PHE A 99 9.03 4.44 -1.36
N ARG A 100 9.85 4.02 -2.33
CA ARG A 100 11.28 4.33 -2.34
C ARG A 100 11.57 5.82 -2.37
N ARG A 101 10.72 6.63 -3.04
CA ARG A 101 10.84 8.09 -3.01
C ARG A 101 10.53 8.66 -1.63
N LEU A 102 9.51 8.12 -0.93
CA LEU A 102 9.20 8.52 0.43
C LEU A 102 10.31 8.15 1.42
N LEU A 103 10.88 6.96 1.29
CA LEU A 103 11.92 6.47 2.18
C LEU A 103 13.26 7.19 2.00
N ARG A 104 13.59 7.59 0.77
CA ARG A 104 14.91 8.15 0.44
C ARG A 104 15.35 9.34 1.31
N PRO A 105 14.55 10.38 1.58
CA PRO A 105 14.96 11.46 2.47
C PRO A 105 15.19 10.95 3.89
N GLU A 106 14.28 10.14 4.42
CA GLU A 106 14.34 9.61 5.79
C GLU A 106 15.60 8.78 6.03
N LEU A 107 15.97 7.96 5.06
CA LEU A 107 17.17 7.12 5.13
C LEU A 107 18.49 7.89 5.02
N LYS A 108 18.45 9.16 4.60
CA LYS A 108 19.62 10.05 4.59
C LYS A 108 19.87 10.72 5.95
N GLU A 109 18.87 10.77 6.80
CA GLU A 109 19.03 11.35 8.14
C GLU A 109 20.02 10.53 8.96
N ALA A 110 20.87 11.27 9.69
CA ALA A 110 21.88 10.66 10.55
C ALA A 110 21.21 9.79 11.62
N GLY A 111 21.64 8.54 11.71
CA GLY A 111 21.11 7.60 12.70
C GLY A 111 19.94 6.72 12.22
N THR A 112 19.10 7.15 11.26
CA THR A 112 17.95 6.36 10.82
C THR A 112 18.35 4.95 10.35
N LYS A 113 19.39 4.84 9.52
CA LYS A 113 19.90 3.53 9.05
C LYS A 113 20.44 2.67 10.21
N ASN A 114 21.03 3.27 11.23
CA ASN A 114 21.52 2.54 12.38
C ASN A 114 20.35 2.01 13.22
N LEU A 115 19.33 2.83 13.48
CA LEU A 115 18.12 2.38 14.19
C LEU A 115 17.44 1.20 13.48
N ILE A 116 17.43 1.20 12.14
CA ILE A 116 16.88 0.06 11.39
C ILE A 116 17.78 -1.17 11.55
N LYS A 117 19.10 -1.01 11.62
CA LYS A 117 20.05 -2.12 11.74
C LYS A 117 20.06 -2.75 13.12
N ASP A 118 19.93 -1.95 14.17
CA ASP A 118 20.07 -2.41 15.56
C ASP A 118 19.04 -3.47 15.94
N ASP A 119 17.78 -3.34 15.48
CA ASP A 119 16.70 -4.29 15.77
C ASP A 119 16.38 -5.19 14.56
N ASN A 120 17.19 -5.15 13.51
CA ASN A 120 16.89 -5.88 12.28
C ASN A 120 17.34 -7.34 12.42
N PRO A 121 16.46 -8.33 12.14
CA PRO A 121 16.82 -9.75 12.21
C PRO A 121 17.90 -10.17 11.21
N GLY A 122 18.29 -9.27 10.29
CA GLY A 122 19.11 -9.63 9.15
C GLY A 122 18.30 -10.19 7.99
N GLU A 123 18.98 -10.85 7.06
CA GLU A 123 18.33 -11.46 5.91
C GLU A 123 17.99 -12.92 6.22
N PHE A 124 16.72 -13.27 6.19
CA PHE A 124 16.25 -14.64 6.14
C PHE A 124 15.33 -14.83 4.92
N PRO A 125 15.25 -16.04 4.35
CA PRO A 125 14.38 -16.29 3.21
C PRO A 125 12.92 -16.19 3.62
N PHE A 126 12.14 -15.41 2.89
CA PHE A 126 10.69 -15.27 3.10
C PHE A 126 9.93 -15.16 1.77
N LYS A 127 8.64 -15.41 1.83
CA LYS A 127 7.72 -15.36 0.70
C LYS A 127 6.41 -14.69 1.11
N VAL A 128 5.64 -14.26 0.13
CA VAL A 128 4.23 -13.86 0.33
C VAL A 128 3.44 -15.04 0.89
N ASN A 129 2.54 -14.77 1.83
CA ASN A 129 1.76 -15.74 2.60
C ASN A 129 2.60 -16.64 3.52
N GLN A 130 3.85 -16.34 3.75
CA GLN A 130 4.66 -17.04 4.73
C GLN A 130 4.44 -16.45 6.12
N LYS A 131 4.35 -17.33 7.11
CA LYS A 131 4.36 -16.94 8.53
C LYS A 131 5.68 -16.25 8.88
N TYR A 132 5.59 -15.13 9.60
CA TYR A 132 6.78 -14.50 10.15
C TYR A 132 7.40 -15.44 11.21
N PRO A 133 8.69 -15.76 11.15
CA PRO A 133 9.30 -16.72 12.05
C PRO A 133 9.29 -16.23 13.49
N GLU A 134 8.84 -17.07 14.43
CA GLU A 134 8.75 -16.72 15.86
C GLU A 134 10.09 -16.42 16.54
N LYS A 135 11.16 -17.00 16.01
CA LYS A 135 12.52 -16.84 16.55
C LYS A 135 13.21 -15.57 16.05
N GLU A 136 12.70 -14.97 15.00
CA GLU A 136 13.28 -13.76 14.44
C GLU A 136 12.74 -12.52 15.17
N PRO A 137 13.60 -11.58 15.57
CA PRO A 137 13.18 -10.36 16.21
C PRO A 137 12.32 -9.52 15.24
N LEU A 138 11.38 -8.76 15.79
CA LEU A 138 10.60 -7.79 15.03
C LEU A 138 11.34 -6.46 15.02
N SER A 139 11.84 -6.06 13.85
CA SER A 139 12.51 -4.77 13.71
C SER A 139 11.57 -3.61 14.03
N THR A 140 12.11 -2.58 14.65
CA THR A 140 11.42 -1.31 14.83
C THR A 140 11.51 -0.48 13.55
N VAL A 141 10.40 0.12 13.11
CA VAL A 141 10.42 1.12 12.05
C VAL A 141 10.62 2.48 12.70
N PRO A 142 11.69 3.24 12.37
CA PRO A 142 11.94 4.55 12.98
C PRO A 142 10.73 5.48 12.82
N PRO A 143 10.41 6.32 13.83
CA PRO A 143 9.22 7.17 13.82
C PRO A 143 9.13 8.11 12.61
N ASN A 144 10.24 8.69 12.16
CA ASN A 144 10.30 9.55 10.98
C ASN A 144 9.95 8.76 9.71
N VAL A 145 10.48 7.55 9.56
CA VAL A 145 10.14 6.64 8.44
C VAL A 145 8.66 6.31 8.48
N LEU A 146 8.13 5.92 9.65
CA LEU A 146 6.73 5.58 9.79
C LEU A 146 5.81 6.77 9.48
N ALA A 147 6.20 7.98 9.88
CA ALA A 147 5.44 9.21 9.62
C ALA A 147 5.40 9.57 8.12
N SER A 148 6.43 9.19 7.35
CA SER A 148 6.49 9.43 5.91
C SER A 148 5.69 8.42 5.08
N LEU A 149 5.36 7.27 5.66
CA LEU A 149 4.64 6.20 4.97
C LEU A 149 3.11 6.34 5.11
N PRO A 150 2.33 5.81 4.14
CA PRO A 150 0.87 5.78 4.25
C PRO A 150 0.41 5.06 5.52
N LYS A 151 -0.64 5.59 6.16
CA LYS A 151 -1.24 4.94 7.34
C LYS A 151 -1.88 3.62 6.94
N LEU A 152 -1.66 2.61 7.75
CA LEU A 152 -2.21 1.27 7.58
C LEU A 152 -3.45 1.04 8.45
N PRO A 153 -4.36 0.14 8.04
CA PRO A 153 -5.43 -0.36 8.88
C PRO A 153 -4.88 -1.04 10.14
N LYS A 154 -5.75 -1.19 11.14
CA LYS A 154 -5.43 -1.94 12.35
C LYS A 154 -4.92 -3.34 12.02
N ASP A 155 -3.93 -3.78 12.76
CA ASP A 155 -3.31 -5.10 12.67
C ASP A 155 -2.46 -5.33 11.39
N ILE A 156 -2.26 -4.31 10.55
CA ILE A 156 -1.30 -4.34 9.45
C ILE A 156 -0.15 -3.39 9.80
N GLU A 157 1.08 -3.83 9.58
CA GLU A 157 2.26 -3.05 9.94
C GLU A 157 3.37 -3.16 8.91
N TYR A 158 4.24 -2.13 8.90
CA TYR A 158 5.51 -2.17 8.21
C TYR A 158 6.59 -2.73 9.13
N ARG A 159 7.48 -3.57 8.58
CA ARG A 159 8.68 -4.06 9.27
C ARG A 159 9.85 -4.13 8.30
N PHE A 160 11.07 -4.02 8.82
CA PHE A 160 12.26 -4.30 8.03
C PHE A 160 12.76 -5.72 8.28
N VAL A 161 13.16 -6.39 7.21
CA VAL A 161 13.87 -7.68 7.25
C VAL A 161 15.08 -7.52 6.33
N GLY A 162 16.28 -7.49 6.90
CA GLY A 162 17.47 -7.12 6.15
C GLY A 162 17.29 -5.75 5.48
N LYS A 163 17.37 -5.73 4.17
CA LYS A 163 17.16 -4.53 3.34
C LYS A 163 15.73 -4.37 2.82
N HIS A 164 14.84 -5.30 3.16
CA HIS A 164 13.49 -5.34 2.63
C HIS A 164 12.50 -4.66 3.56
N LEU A 165 11.53 -3.93 3.01
CA LEU A 165 10.36 -3.46 3.75
C LEU A 165 9.22 -4.43 3.51
N ILE A 166 8.81 -5.14 4.55
CA ILE A 166 7.68 -6.07 4.49
C ILE A 166 6.40 -5.41 4.99
N LEU A 167 5.27 -5.86 4.47
CA LEU A 167 3.95 -5.60 4.99
C LEU A 167 3.48 -6.86 5.73
N ARG A 168 3.24 -6.74 7.04
CA ARG A 168 2.91 -7.88 7.91
C ARG A 168 1.49 -7.73 8.47
N ASP A 169 0.75 -8.82 8.47
CA ASP A 169 -0.49 -8.97 9.24
C ASP A 169 -0.16 -9.52 10.62
N VAL A 170 -0.44 -8.73 11.65
CA VAL A 170 -0.17 -9.10 13.05
C VAL A 170 -1.10 -10.21 13.54
N ARG A 171 -2.39 -10.19 13.10
CA ARG A 171 -3.39 -11.17 13.55
C ARG A 171 -3.18 -12.55 12.94
N ALA A 172 -2.79 -12.61 11.67
CA ALA A 172 -2.52 -13.85 10.96
C ALA A 172 -1.04 -14.25 11.02
N ASN A 173 -0.18 -13.39 11.58
CA ASN A 173 1.28 -13.51 11.58
C ASN A 173 1.87 -13.82 10.19
N LEU A 174 1.35 -13.15 9.14
CA LEU A 174 1.76 -13.39 7.76
C LEU A 174 2.50 -12.21 7.15
N ILE A 175 3.50 -12.50 6.31
CA ILE A 175 4.07 -11.55 5.37
C ILE A 175 3.15 -11.50 4.16
N ILE A 176 2.47 -10.36 3.95
CA ILE A 176 1.43 -10.23 2.92
C ILE A 176 1.96 -9.69 1.60
N ASP A 177 3.00 -8.87 1.64
CA ASP A 177 3.79 -8.41 0.49
C ASP A 177 5.07 -7.72 0.98
N TYR A 178 5.98 -7.32 0.07
CA TYR A 178 7.21 -6.64 0.44
C TYR A 178 7.81 -5.80 -0.69
N ILE A 179 8.66 -4.85 -0.32
CA ILE A 179 9.54 -4.10 -1.23
C ILE A 179 10.95 -4.63 -1.05
N ALA A 180 11.47 -5.29 -2.08
CA ALA A 180 12.84 -5.78 -2.07
C ALA A 180 13.84 -4.61 -2.10
N ASN A 181 14.93 -4.71 -1.32
CA ASN A 181 15.99 -3.70 -1.27
C ASN A 181 15.44 -2.26 -1.07
N ALA A 182 14.53 -2.09 -0.10
CA ALA A 182 13.96 -0.79 0.24
C ALA A 182 15.00 0.15 0.85
N ILE A 183 16.02 -0.43 1.53
CA ILE A 183 17.17 0.27 2.10
C ILE A 183 18.39 -0.04 1.21
N SER A 184 18.66 0.82 0.27
CA SER A 184 19.86 0.76 -0.58
C SER A 184 20.77 1.96 -0.32
#